data_c3cb22ae375220b45d91a28b20137b77
#
_entry.id   c3cb22ae375220b45d91a28b20137b77
#
_cell.length_a   1.000
_cell.length_b   1.000
_cell.length_c   1.000
_cell.angle_alpha   90.00
_cell.angle_beta   90.00
_cell.angle_gamma   90.00
#
_symmetry.space_group_name_H-M   'P 1'
#
loop_
_entity.id
_entity.type
_entity.pdbx_description
1 polymer ?
#
loop_
_entity_poly.entity_id
_entity_poly.type
_entity_poly.pdbx_seq_one_letter_code
_entity_poly.pdbx_strand_id
1 'polypeptide(L)'
;DKYVFMFKHKYLPQLEASKFSLLEEVRAINIGNEMAATISVGLGINNESYQKSYEYARVAIDLALGRGGDQAVIKTSDKIAYYGGKTVQMEKKTRVKARVKAHALRELMEAKDQVLIMGHSIGDADSFGSSIGIYRIARTLGKKANIVINEITTSVRPMIHRFLTDAEYEEDMFLNSEQALEVVNPNTILVIVDVNRASYTECPELLECTKTIVVLDHHRQV
;
A
#
# COMPACT_ATOMS: atom_id res chain seq x y z
N ASP A 1 -5.51 9.12 10.37
CA ASP A 1 -6.48 10.13 10.81
C ASP A 1 -6.23 11.45 10.10
N LYS A 2 -7.29 12.23 9.80
CA LYS A 2 -7.20 13.55 9.20
C LYS A 2 -7.82 14.58 10.13
N TYR A 3 -7.14 15.70 10.32
CA TYR A 3 -7.60 16.79 11.17
C TYR A 3 -7.60 18.09 10.36
N VAL A 4 -8.55 18.97 10.63
CA VAL A 4 -8.66 20.29 10.00
C VAL A 4 -8.51 21.34 11.09
N PHE A 5 -7.59 22.28 10.88
CA PHE A 5 -7.36 23.40 11.78
C PHE A 5 -7.52 24.72 11.02
N MET A 6 -8.11 25.70 11.68
CA MET A 6 -8.14 27.08 11.20
C MET A 6 -7.30 27.96 12.13
N PHE A 7 -6.43 28.77 11.56
CA PHE A 7 -5.60 29.71 12.30
C PHE A 7 -5.53 31.08 11.62
N LYS A 8 -5.15 32.10 12.38
CA LYS A 8 -5.05 33.45 11.85
C LYS A 8 -3.83 33.59 10.95
N HIS A 9 -4.00 34.23 9.79
CA HIS A 9 -2.95 34.42 8.78
C HIS A 9 -1.63 35.03 9.35
N LYS A 10 -1.72 35.86 10.39
CA LYS A 10 -0.56 36.46 11.04
C LYS A 10 0.49 35.48 11.58
N TYR A 11 0.12 34.20 11.77
CA TYR A 11 1.05 33.15 12.23
C TYR A 11 1.75 32.43 11.09
N LEU A 12 1.36 32.65 9.83
CA LEU A 12 1.97 32.02 8.68
C LEU A 12 3.48 32.32 8.54
N PRO A 13 3.94 33.59 8.69
CA PRO A 13 5.38 33.89 8.61
C PRO A 13 6.22 33.15 9.63
N GLN A 14 5.67 32.87 10.81
CA GLN A 14 6.35 32.09 11.85
C GLN A 14 6.53 30.62 11.44
N LEU A 15 5.50 30.01 10.84
CA LEU A 15 5.57 28.64 10.32
C LEU A 15 6.55 28.53 9.17
N GLU A 16 6.56 29.51 8.26
CA GLU A 16 7.51 29.53 7.14
C GLU A 16 8.95 29.75 7.62
N ALA A 17 9.18 30.68 8.56
CA ALA A 17 10.50 30.97 9.13
C ALA A 17 11.09 29.75 9.86
N SER A 18 10.26 29.00 10.59
CA SER A 18 10.66 27.74 11.22
C SER A 18 10.79 26.57 10.24
N LYS A 19 10.49 26.80 8.95
CA LYS A 19 10.41 25.73 7.92
C LYS A 19 9.57 24.54 8.36
N PHE A 20 8.49 24.80 9.10
CA PHE A 20 7.65 23.77 9.69
C PHE A 20 8.42 22.81 10.62
N SER A 21 9.12 23.36 11.63
CA SER A 21 9.85 22.57 12.65
C SER A 21 9.00 21.47 13.29
N LEU A 22 7.67 21.64 13.31
CA LEU A 22 6.70 20.65 13.71
C LEU A 22 6.94 19.26 13.06
N LEU A 23 7.41 19.21 11.82
CA LEU A 23 7.71 17.94 11.14
C LEU A 23 8.86 17.20 11.83
N GLU A 24 9.90 17.92 12.23
CA GLU A 24 11.04 17.35 12.97
C GLU A 24 10.66 16.97 14.41
N GLU A 25 9.85 17.80 15.05
CA GLU A 25 9.36 17.53 16.41
C GLU A 25 8.53 16.25 16.46
N VAL A 26 7.64 16.03 15.47
CA VAL A 26 6.85 14.79 15.35
C VAL A 26 7.75 13.59 15.08
N ARG A 27 8.76 13.72 14.22
CA ARG A 27 9.72 12.62 13.97
C ARG A 27 10.55 12.25 15.21
N ALA A 28 10.80 13.22 16.09
CA ALA A 28 11.54 13.00 17.32
C ALA A 28 10.72 12.26 18.40
N ILE A 29 9.41 12.12 18.22
CA ILE A 29 8.56 11.39 19.18
C ILE A 29 8.92 9.92 19.14
N ASN A 30 9.42 9.42 20.26
CA ASN A 30 9.71 8.00 20.47
C ASN A 30 8.96 7.50 21.70
N ILE A 31 7.95 6.69 21.47
CA ILE A 31 7.13 6.05 22.50
C ILE A 31 7.23 4.51 22.41
N GLY A 32 8.39 3.99 21.96
CA GLY A 32 8.60 2.56 21.73
C GLY A 32 8.17 2.09 20.34
N ASN A 33 7.90 3.01 19.41
CA ASN A 33 7.54 2.69 18.03
C ASN A 33 8.79 2.31 17.23
N GLU A 34 8.71 1.23 16.45
CA GLU A 34 9.78 0.82 15.53
C GLU A 34 9.95 1.77 14.34
N MET A 35 8.89 2.48 13.97
CA MET A 35 8.88 3.47 12.89
C MET A 35 8.67 4.87 13.45
N ALA A 36 9.44 5.84 12.96
CA ALA A 36 9.26 7.24 13.34
C ALA A 36 7.83 7.72 12.99
N ALA A 37 7.21 8.41 13.93
CA ALA A 37 5.95 9.11 13.66
C ALA A 37 6.19 10.18 12.61
N THR A 38 5.27 10.35 11.65
CA THR A 38 5.34 11.38 10.63
C THR A 38 4.01 12.12 10.51
N ILE A 39 4.08 13.37 10.09
CA ILE A 39 2.90 14.18 9.82
C ILE A 39 3.01 14.82 8.44
N SER A 40 1.91 14.88 7.72
CA SER A 40 1.80 15.65 6.49
C SER A 40 0.85 16.83 6.72
N VAL A 41 1.22 18.00 6.22
CA VAL A 41 0.48 19.25 6.45
C VAL A 41 0.15 19.88 5.10
N GLY A 42 -1.12 20.15 4.86
CA GLY A 42 -1.59 20.92 3.72
C GLY A 42 -2.20 22.24 4.17
N LEU A 43 -1.62 23.37 3.76
CA LEU A 43 -2.16 24.69 4.03
C LEU A 43 -2.77 25.30 2.77
N GLY A 44 -3.99 25.78 2.89
CA GLY A 44 -4.67 26.55 1.88
C GLY A 44 -4.85 28.00 2.31
N ILE A 45 -4.43 28.94 1.49
CA ILE A 45 -4.54 30.36 1.77
C ILE A 45 -5.25 31.04 0.60
N ASN A 46 -6.42 31.58 0.89
CA ASN A 46 -7.20 32.36 -0.06
C ASN A 46 -7.87 33.50 0.67
N ASN A 47 -7.87 34.68 0.06
CA ASN A 47 -8.43 35.89 0.66
C ASN A 47 -9.93 36.08 0.33
N GLU A 48 -10.49 35.25 -0.56
CA GLU A 48 -11.87 35.39 -1.01
C GLU A 48 -12.85 34.67 -0.09
N SER A 49 -12.54 33.42 0.29
CA SER A 49 -13.44 32.64 1.15
C SER A 49 -12.73 31.51 1.91
N TYR A 50 -13.32 31.14 3.05
CA TYR A 50 -12.88 29.95 3.79
C TYR A 50 -13.06 28.65 3.00
N GLN A 51 -14.09 28.57 2.17
CA GLN A 51 -14.32 27.41 1.32
C GLN A 51 -13.15 27.19 0.34
N LYS A 52 -12.72 28.25 -0.35
CA LYS A 52 -11.57 28.20 -1.26
C LYS A 52 -10.27 27.89 -0.50
N SER A 53 -10.09 28.44 0.69
CA SER A 53 -8.95 28.10 1.55
C SER A 53 -8.94 26.61 1.90
N TYR A 54 -10.09 26.02 2.21
CA TYR A 54 -10.22 24.59 2.47
C TYR A 54 -9.94 23.74 1.22
N GLU A 55 -10.45 24.12 0.06
CA GLU A 55 -10.16 23.45 -1.21
C GLU A 55 -8.66 23.47 -1.53
N TYR A 56 -7.99 24.60 -1.29
CA TYR A 56 -6.54 24.71 -1.45
C TYR A 56 -5.79 23.84 -0.44
N ALA A 57 -6.23 23.77 0.82
CA ALA A 57 -5.64 22.89 1.81
C ALA A 57 -5.76 21.41 1.43
N ARG A 58 -6.91 21.01 0.86
CA ARG A 58 -7.09 19.65 0.33
C ARG A 58 -6.12 19.34 -0.81
N VAL A 59 -6.02 20.21 -1.78
CA VAL A 59 -5.03 20.04 -2.87
C VAL A 59 -3.61 20.00 -2.31
N ALA A 60 -3.29 20.83 -1.34
CA ALA A 60 -1.96 20.87 -0.72
C ALA A 60 -1.64 19.57 0.03
N ILE A 61 -2.58 19.00 0.77
CA ILE A 61 -2.35 17.72 1.47
C ILE A 61 -2.23 16.56 0.49
N ASP A 62 -3.01 16.54 -0.58
CA ASP A 62 -2.91 15.51 -1.61
C ASP A 62 -1.55 15.57 -2.33
N LEU A 63 -1.03 16.79 -2.60
CA LEU A 63 0.33 16.98 -3.11
C LEU A 63 1.40 16.51 -2.12
N ALA A 64 1.24 16.77 -0.82
CA ALA A 64 2.16 16.30 0.19
C ALA A 64 2.19 14.76 0.25
N LEU A 65 1.02 14.13 0.24
CA LEU A 65 0.89 12.67 0.28
C LEU A 65 1.39 12.01 -1.01
N GLY A 66 1.05 12.57 -2.17
CA GLY A 66 1.53 12.08 -3.47
C GLY A 66 3.05 12.14 -3.65
N ARG A 67 3.75 12.94 -2.82
CA ARG A 67 5.22 13.02 -2.77
C ARG A 67 5.84 12.16 -1.67
N GLY A 68 5.06 11.28 -1.05
CA GLY A 68 5.54 10.36 -0.01
C GLY A 68 5.25 10.83 1.42
N GLY A 69 4.49 11.92 1.61
CA GLY A 69 4.15 12.45 2.94
C GLY A 69 5.32 13.11 3.66
N ASP A 70 5.16 13.26 4.99
CA ASP A 70 6.20 13.80 5.89
C ASP A 70 6.73 15.18 5.46
N GLN A 71 5.83 16.03 5.02
CA GLN A 71 6.15 17.38 4.53
C GLN A 71 4.96 18.33 4.70
N ALA A 72 5.23 19.62 4.65
CA ALA A 72 4.21 20.65 4.58
C ALA A 72 4.16 21.27 3.19
N VAL A 73 2.96 21.45 2.67
CA VAL A 73 2.69 22.12 1.40
C VAL A 73 1.76 23.28 1.64
N ILE A 74 2.13 24.47 1.15
CA ILE A 74 1.29 25.65 1.16
C ILE A 74 0.81 25.89 -0.26
N LYS A 75 -0.51 26.00 -0.44
CA LYS A 75 -1.12 26.43 -1.69
C LYS A 75 -1.79 27.79 -1.52
N THR A 76 -1.40 28.74 -2.33
CA THR A 76 -2.10 30.02 -2.54
C THR A 76 -2.73 30.07 -3.93
N SER A 77 -3.37 31.20 -4.30
CA SER A 77 -3.83 31.44 -5.67
C SER A 77 -2.70 31.32 -6.69
N ASP A 78 -1.51 31.79 -6.35
CA ASP A 78 -0.44 32.08 -7.32
C ASP A 78 0.71 31.08 -7.25
N LYS A 79 0.89 30.40 -6.11
CA LYS A 79 2.04 29.52 -5.90
C LYS A 79 1.73 28.31 -5.04
N ILE A 80 2.61 27.30 -5.17
CA ILE A 80 2.70 26.17 -4.25
C ILE A 80 4.11 26.15 -3.69
N ALA A 81 4.24 26.12 -2.35
CA ALA A 81 5.51 26.04 -1.64
C ALA A 81 5.59 24.74 -0.86
N TYR A 82 6.77 24.14 -0.82
CA TYR A 82 7.02 22.87 -0.15
C TYR A 82 8.06 23.07 0.96
N TYR A 83 7.79 22.48 2.13
CA TYR A 83 8.65 22.53 3.31
C TYR A 83 8.82 21.12 3.88
N GLY A 84 10.01 20.81 4.37
CA GLY A 84 10.33 19.45 4.81
C GLY A 84 10.50 18.52 3.61
N GLY A 85 10.37 17.24 3.85
CA GLY A 85 10.54 16.24 2.79
C GLY A 85 12.01 15.99 2.45
N LYS A 86 12.62 15.00 3.08
CA LYS A 86 13.93 14.44 2.66
C LYS A 86 13.77 13.59 1.40
N THR A 87 12.92 14.02 0.48
CA THR A 87 12.32 13.22 -0.59
C THR A 87 13.35 12.62 -1.55
N VAL A 88 14.47 13.26 -1.81
CA VAL A 88 15.46 12.76 -2.78
C VAL A 88 16.29 11.59 -2.24
N GLN A 89 16.60 11.58 -0.93
CA GLN A 89 17.36 10.47 -0.33
C GLN A 89 16.46 9.28 0.06
N MET A 90 15.21 9.54 0.49
CA MET A 90 14.27 8.48 0.80
C MET A 90 13.78 7.75 -0.47
N GLU A 91 13.46 8.46 -1.56
CA GLU A 91 13.11 7.81 -2.83
C GLU A 91 14.20 6.87 -3.34
N LYS A 92 15.47 7.30 -3.33
CA LYS A 92 16.59 6.42 -3.71
C LYS A 92 16.73 5.21 -2.80
N LYS A 93 16.62 5.38 -1.49
CA LYS A 93 16.66 4.27 -0.52
C LYS A 93 15.46 3.34 -0.66
N THR A 94 14.27 3.88 -0.89
CA THR A 94 13.03 3.09 -1.06
C THR A 94 13.08 2.30 -2.37
N ARG A 95 13.52 2.90 -3.47
CA ARG A 95 13.68 2.19 -4.76
C ARG A 95 14.73 1.08 -4.69
N VAL A 96 15.85 1.31 -4.02
CA VAL A 96 16.87 0.26 -3.82
C VAL A 96 16.32 -0.86 -2.95
N LYS A 97 15.66 -0.54 -1.83
CA LYS A 97 15.01 -1.54 -0.96
C LYS A 97 13.91 -2.31 -1.71
N ALA A 98 13.08 -1.61 -2.50
CA ALA A 98 12.05 -2.26 -3.30
C ALA A 98 12.66 -3.24 -4.33
N ARG A 99 13.74 -2.86 -5.01
CA ARG A 99 14.44 -3.76 -5.94
C ARG A 99 15.03 -4.98 -5.22
N VAL A 100 15.68 -4.78 -4.08
CA VAL A 100 16.22 -5.90 -3.29
C VAL A 100 15.12 -6.87 -2.85
N LYS A 101 13.98 -6.35 -2.36
CA LYS A 101 12.82 -7.17 -1.99
C LYS A 101 12.20 -7.88 -3.20
N ALA A 102 12.12 -7.20 -4.36
CA ALA A 102 11.62 -7.81 -5.59
C ALA A 102 12.54 -8.95 -6.07
N HIS A 103 13.87 -8.77 -5.99
CA HIS A 103 14.83 -9.85 -6.28
C HIS A 103 14.68 -11.02 -5.33
N ALA A 104 14.56 -10.77 -4.02
CA ALA A 104 14.34 -11.83 -3.04
C ALA A 104 13.04 -12.60 -3.29
N LEU A 105 11.94 -11.89 -3.62
CA LEU A 105 10.68 -12.54 -4.00
C LEU A 105 10.84 -13.40 -5.25
N ARG A 106 11.53 -12.89 -6.26
CA ARG A 106 11.83 -13.62 -7.48
C ARG A 106 12.61 -14.91 -7.19
N GLU A 107 13.70 -14.84 -6.43
CA GLU A 107 14.51 -16.01 -6.05
C GLU A 107 13.68 -17.06 -5.28
N LEU A 108 12.82 -16.60 -4.35
CA LEU A 108 11.92 -17.49 -3.64
C LEU A 108 10.93 -18.19 -4.57
N MET A 109 10.34 -17.47 -5.54
CA MET A 109 9.44 -18.05 -6.53
C MET A 109 10.18 -19.03 -7.48
N GLU A 110 11.37 -18.66 -7.95
CA GLU A 110 12.18 -19.52 -8.82
C GLU A 110 12.56 -20.84 -8.15
N ALA A 111 12.79 -20.83 -6.84
CA ALA A 111 13.14 -22.01 -6.04
C ALA A 111 11.95 -22.94 -5.74
N LYS A 112 10.73 -22.56 -6.11
CA LYS A 112 9.50 -23.32 -5.84
C LYS A 112 8.81 -23.78 -7.12
N ASP A 113 7.96 -24.80 -7.03
CA ASP A 113 7.25 -25.32 -8.20
C ASP A 113 5.98 -24.55 -8.49
N GLN A 114 5.31 -24.04 -7.43
CA GLN A 114 4.05 -23.33 -7.54
C GLN A 114 3.93 -22.18 -6.56
N VAL A 115 3.05 -21.24 -6.90
CA VAL A 115 2.74 -20.03 -6.14
C VAL A 115 1.25 -20.04 -5.82
N LEU A 116 0.89 -20.10 -4.54
CA LEU A 116 -0.46 -19.78 -4.08
C LEU A 116 -0.50 -18.36 -3.58
N ILE A 117 -1.56 -17.64 -3.92
CA ILE A 117 -1.73 -16.22 -3.60
C ILE A 117 -3.06 -16.07 -2.89
N MET A 118 -3.09 -15.38 -1.76
CA MET A 118 -4.33 -15.04 -1.06
C MET A 118 -4.28 -13.65 -0.49
N GLY A 119 -5.43 -13.01 -0.41
CA GLY A 119 -5.63 -11.74 0.29
C GLY A 119 -6.40 -11.90 1.58
N HIS A 120 -7.10 -10.84 1.98
CA HIS A 120 -8.03 -10.89 3.10
C HIS A 120 -9.41 -11.43 2.68
N SER A 121 -10.14 -12.05 3.62
CA SER A 121 -11.41 -12.75 3.39
C SER A 121 -12.55 -11.85 2.87
N ILE A 122 -12.50 -10.54 3.10
CA ILE A 122 -13.45 -9.58 2.55
C ILE A 122 -12.78 -8.87 1.36
N GLY A 123 -12.61 -9.58 0.24
CA GLY A 123 -11.84 -9.10 -0.91
C GLY A 123 -12.30 -7.73 -1.43
N ASP A 124 -11.35 -6.82 -1.62
CA ASP A 124 -11.52 -5.52 -2.25
C ASP A 124 -10.63 -5.35 -3.49
N ALA A 125 -10.64 -4.15 -4.08
CA ALA A 125 -9.90 -3.87 -5.30
C ALA A 125 -8.37 -3.91 -5.11
N ASP A 126 -7.87 -3.51 -3.92
CA ASP A 126 -6.43 -3.48 -3.62
C ASP A 126 -5.88 -4.89 -3.46
N SER A 127 -6.56 -5.71 -2.67
CA SER A 127 -6.23 -7.11 -2.46
C SER A 127 -6.28 -7.90 -3.77
N PHE A 128 -7.35 -7.71 -4.56
CA PHE A 128 -7.50 -8.36 -5.85
C PHE A 128 -6.43 -7.92 -6.85
N GLY A 129 -6.20 -6.61 -7.00
CA GLY A 129 -5.19 -6.07 -7.92
C GLY A 129 -3.77 -6.53 -7.57
N SER A 130 -3.45 -6.58 -6.28
CA SER A 130 -2.18 -7.11 -5.77
C SER A 130 -2.03 -8.60 -6.10
N SER A 131 -3.09 -9.39 -5.91
CA SER A 131 -3.12 -10.83 -6.25
C SER A 131 -2.85 -11.07 -7.73
N ILE A 132 -3.52 -10.32 -8.62
CA ILE A 132 -3.30 -10.38 -10.07
C ILE A 132 -1.85 -10.02 -10.43
N GLY A 133 -1.30 -8.97 -9.79
CA GLY A 133 0.10 -8.57 -10.01
C GLY A 133 1.07 -9.70 -9.69
N ILE A 134 0.93 -10.37 -8.55
CA ILE A 134 1.75 -11.51 -8.14
C ILE A 134 1.54 -12.72 -9.06
N TYR A 135 0.30 -13.00 -9.44
CA TYR A 135 -0.02 -14.05 -10.41
C TYR A 135 0.74 -13.84 -11.73
N ARG A 136 0.69 -12.65 -12.31
CA ARG A 136 1.41 -12.31 -13.56
C ARG A 136 2.94 -12.46 -13.42
N ILE A 137 3.50 -12.06 -12.27
CA ILE A 137 4.93 -12.26 -11.99
C ILE A 137 5.26 -13.77 -12.00
N ALA A 138 4.49 -14.58 -11.25
CA ALA A 138 4.70 -16.02 -11.20
C ALA A 138 4.61 -16.68 -12.58
N ARG A 139 3.60 -16.31 -13.38
CA ARG A 139 3.43 -16.81 -14.76
C ARG A 139 4.57 -16.39 -15.68
N THR A 140 5.07 -15.17 -15.53
CA THR A 140 6.25 -14.69 -16.29
C THR A 140 7.52 -15.48 -15.96
N LEU A 141 7.62 -16.00 -14.73
CA LEU A 141 8.70 -16.89 -14.29
C LEU A 141 8.44 -18.37 -14.67
N GLY A 142 7.40 -18.67 -15.44
CA GLY A 142 7.02 -20.01 -15.84
C GLY A 142 6.52 -20.89 -14.71
N LYS A 143 6.03 -20.31 -13.61
CA LYS A 143 5.52 -21.06 -12.46
C LYS A 143 4.01 -21.27 -12.56
N LYS A 144 3.53 -22.43 -12.06
CA LYS A 144 2.11 -22.60 -11.80
C LYS A 144 1.70 -21.63 -10.70
N ALA A 145 0.59 -20.93 -10.91
CA ALA A 145 0.11 -19.94 -9.96
C ALA A 145 -1.41 -19.96 -9.88
N ASN A 146 -1.95 -19.83 -8.67
CA ASN A 146 -3.38 -19.77 -8.44
C ASN A 146 -3.68 -18.73 -7.35
N ILE A 147 -4.83 -18.09 -7.47
CA ILE A 147 -5.33 -17.09 -6.52
C ILE A 147 -6.47 -17.72 -5.72
N VAL A 148 -6.39 -17.68 -4.39
CA VAL A 148 -7.41 -18.25 -3.51
C VAL A 148 -8.46 -17.19 -3.22
N ILE A 149 -9.72 -17.48 -3.57
CA ILE A 149 -10.89 -16.62 -3.35
C ILE A 149 -12.11 -17.50 -3.09
N ASN A 150 -12.76 -17.34 -1.93
CA ASN A 150 -13.99 -18.07 -1.59
C ASN A 150 -15.23 -17.29 -1.99
N GLU A 151 -15.28 -16.00 -1.69
CA GLU A 151 -16.43 -15.15 -1.99
C GLU A 151 -16.08 -14.00 -2.93
N ILE A 152 -16.85 -13.88 -3.99
CA ILE A 152 -16.73 -12.77 -4.93
C ILE A 152 -17.60 -11.61 -4.45
N THR A 153 -17.00 -10.65 -3.78
CA THR A 153 -17.67 -9.44 -3.34
C THR A 153 -18.17 -8.60 -4.52
N THR A 154 -19.14 -7.72 -4.29
CA THR A 154 -19.66 -6.81 -5.32
C THR A 154 -18.59 -5.89 -5.90
N SER A 155 -17.58 -5.54 -5.11
CA SER A 155 -16.46 -4.70 -5.52
C SER A 155 -15.52 -5.41 -6.50
N VAL A 156 -15.30 -6.70 -6.32
CA VAL A 156 -14.34 -7.50 -7.10
C VAL A 156 -14.99 -8.17 -8.32
N ARG A 157 -16.30 -8.42 -8.25
CA ARG A 157 -17.06 -9.14 -9.30
C ARG A 157 -16.82 -8.63 -10.73
N PRO A 158 -16.88 -7.31 -11.03
CA PRO A 158 -16.65 -6.83 -12.39
C PRO A 158 -15.23 -7.09 -12.90
N MET A 159 -14.26 -7.14 -11.97
CA MET A 159 -12.85 -7.38 -12.31
C MET A 159 -12.60 -8.86 -12.58
N ILE A 160 -13.08 -9.76 -11.72
CA ILE A 160 -12.94 -11.22 -11.90
C ILE A 160 -13.54 -11.65 -13.22
N HIS A 161 -14.72 -11.14 -13.59
CA HIS A 161 -15.39 -11.52 -14.82
C HIS A 161 -14.50 -11.35 -16.07
N ARG A 162 -13.64 -10.35 -16.10
CA ARG A 162 -12.70 -10.14 -17.22
C ARG A 162 -11.69 -11.28 -17.34
N PHE A 163 -11.22 -11.83 -16.22
CA PHE A 163 -10.24 -12.93 -16.22
C PHE A 163 -10.90 -14.29 -16.52
N LEU A 164 -12.14 -14.50 -16.08
CA LEU A 164 -12.89 -15.73 -16.36
C LEU A 164 -13.37 -15.86 -17.81
N THR A 165 -13.51 -14.74 -18.51
CA THR A 165 -14.00 -14.72 -19.90
C THR A 165 -12.88 -14.62 -20.94
N ASP A 166 -11.64 -14.38 -20.51
CA ASP A 166 -10.51 -14.21 -21.40
C ASP A 166 -9.72 -15.51 -21.51
N ALA A 167 -9.65 -16.06 -22.73
CA ALA A 167 -8.95 -17.31 -23.03
C ALA A 167 -7.42 -17.25 -22.82
N GLU A 168 -6.86 -16.08 -22.52
CA GLU A 168 -5.45 -15.93 -22.15
C GLU A 168 -5.16 -16.51 -20.75
N TYR A 169 -6.18 -16.64 -19.88
CA TYR A 169 -6.03 -17.11 -18.52
C TYR A 169 -6.48 -18.55 -18.35
N GLU A 170 -5.82 -19.27 -17.46
CA GLU A 170 -6.16 -20.68 -17.18
C GLU A 170 -7.48 -20.78 -16.40
N GLU A 171 -8.27 -21.82 -16.71
CA GLU A 171 -9.55 -22.06 -16.02
C GLU A 171 -9.39 -22.23 -14.52
N ASP A 172 -8.23 -22.75 -14.05
CA ASP A 172 -7.90 -22.96 -12.64
C ASP A 172 -7.15 -21.77 -12.00
N MET A 173 -7.16 -20.58 -12.62
CA MET A 173 -6.55 -19.39 -12.09
C MET A 173 -7.05 -19.07 -10.67
N PHE A 174 -8.34 -19.24 -10.42
CA PHE A 174 -8.98 -19.00 -9.14
C PHE A 174 -9.37 -20.32 -8.49
N LEU A 175 -9.01 -20.50 -7.21
CA LEU A 175 -9.34 -21.66 -6.40
C LEU A 175 -10.12 -21.20 -5.16
N ASN A 176 -11.01 -22.05 -4.67
CA ASN A 176 -11.52 -21.89 -3.31
C ASN A 176 -10.54 -22.51 -2.29
N SER A 177 -10.81 -22.35 -0.99
CA SER A 177 -9.95 -22.88 0.08
C SER A 177 -9.78 -24.41 0.01
N GLU A 178 -10.82 -25.16 -0.28
CA GLU A 178 -10.76 -26.63 -0.38
C GLU A 178 -9.82 -27.04 -1.53
N GLN A 179 -10.00 -26.48 -2.71
CA GLN A 179 -9.13 -26.73 -3.86
C GLN A 179 -7.69 -26.31 -3.60
N ALA A 180 -7.47 -25.18 -2.91
CA ALA A 180 -6.14 -24.71 -2.57
C ALA A 180 -5.42 -25.66 -1.57
N LEU A 181 -6.14 -26.21 -0.61
CA LEU A 181 -5.62 -27.21 0.33
C LEU A 181 -5.30 -28.56 -0.35
N GLU A 182 -5.99 -28.91 -1.43
CA GLU A 182 -5.68 -30.13 -2.22
C GLU A 182 -4.38 -29.97 -3.03
N VAL A 183 -4.09 -28.78 -3.55
CA VAL A 183 -2.92 -28.56 -4.44
C VAL A 183 -1.68 -28.10 -3.71
N VAL A 184 -1.79 -27.58 -2.49
CA VAL A 184 -0.65 -27.11 -1.70
C VAL A 184 0.29 -28.27 -1.35
N ASN A 185 1.59 -28.02 -1.42
CA ASN A 185 2.61 -28.99 -1.03
C ASN A 185 3.84 -28.28 -0.41
N PRO A 186 4.81 -28.99 0.16
CA PRO A 186 5.99 -28.38 0.78
C PRO A 186 6.85 -27.53 -0.18
N ASN A 187 6.70 -27.70 -1.49
CA ASN A 187 7.40 -26.94 -2.50
C ASN A 187 6.56 -25.77 -3.06
N THR A 188 5.50 -25.39 -2.35
CA THR A 188 4.68 -24.22 -2.63
C THR A 188 5.22 -22.99 -1.91
N ILE A 189 5.25 -21.84 -2.59
CA ILE A 189 5.34 -20.52 -1.95
C ILE A 189 3.94 -19.95 -1.79
N LEU A 190 3.60 -19.51 -0.59
CA LEU A 190 2.37 -18.81 -0.28
C LEU A 190 2.65 -17.30 -0.21
N VAL A 191 2.02 -16.53 -1.08
CA VAL A 191 2.14 -15.07 -1.09
C VAL A 191 0.83 -14.47 -0.57
N ILE A 192 0.93 -13.75 0.53
CA ILE A 192 -0.19 -13.08 1.17
C ILE A 192 -0.12 -11.61 0.81
N VAL A 193 -1.21 -11.06 0.31
CA VAL A 193 -1.28 -9.67 -0.12
C VAL A 193 -2.33 -8.91 0.67
N ASP A 194 -2.03 -7.65 1.00
CA ASP A 194 -2.95 -6.69 1.58
C ASP A 194 -3.57 -7.09 2.93
N VAL A 195 -2.89 -7.97 3.67
CA VAL A 195 -3.27 -8.40 5.02
C VAL A 195 -2.06 -8.91 5.78
N ASN A 196 -1.97 -8.57 7.08
CA ASN A 196 -0.88 -9.01 7.97
C ASN A 196 -1.35 -9.82 9.18
N ARG A 197 -2.64 -10.16 9.25
CA ARG A 197 -3.21 -11.00 10.33
C ARG A 197 -3.72 -12.32 9.75
N ALA A 198 -3.21 -13.42 10.29
CA ALA A 198 -3.57 -14.76 9.85
C ALA A 198 -5.09 -15.02 9.84
N SER A 199 -5.81 -14.57 10.89
CA SER A 199 -7.26 -14.76 11.02
C SER A 199 -8.11 -13.99 10.00
N TYR A 200 -7.51 -13.05 9.27
CA TYR A 200 -8.19 -12.26 8.24
C TYR A 200 -7.85 -12.69 6.82
N THR A 201 -6.95 -13.67 6.65
CA THR A 201 -6.62 -14.21 5.34
C THR A 201 -7.78 -15.05 4.78
N GLU A 202 -7.80 -15.22 3.48
CA GLU A 202 -8.83 -15.97 2.76
C GLU A 202 -8.89 -17.45 3.18
N CYS A 203 -7.74 -18.06 3.48
CA CYS A 203 -7.62 -19.44 3.92
C CYS A 203 -6.49 -19.56 4.97
N PRO A 204 -6.78 -19.35 6.26
CA PRO A 204 -5.77 -19.42 7.33
C PRO A 204 -5.04 -20.77 7.42
N GLU A 205 -5.69 -21.86 7.06
CA GLU A 205 -5.16 -23.22 7.11
C GLU A 205 -3.93 -23.40 6.20
N LEU A 206 -3.86 -22.67 5.09
CA LEU A 206 -2.70 -22.69 4.17
C LEU A 206 -1.40 -22.26 4.84
N LEU A 207 -1.47 -21.47 5.91
CA LEU A 207 -0.29 -21.01 6.65
C LEU A 207 0.48 -22.15 7.30
N GLU A 208 -0.18 -23.26 7.59
CA GLU A 208 0.43 -24.44 8.20
C GLU A 208 0.92 -25.46 7.14
N CYS A 209 0.47 -25.31 5.89
CA CYS A 209 0.75 -26.27 4.81
C CYS A 209 2.09 -26.05 4.11
N THR A 210 2.69 -24.87 4.23
CA THR A 210 3.99 -24.54 3.61
C THR A 210 4.88 -23.75 4.56
N LYS A 211 6.20 -23.90 4.36
CA LYS A 211 7.22 -23.19 5.15
C LYS A 211 7.69 -21.88 4.50
N THR A 212 7.31 -21.64 3.24
CA THR A 212 7.74 -20.47 2.49
C THR A 212 6.58 -19.53 2.32
N ILE A 213 6.50 -18.53 3.19
CA ILE A 213 5.42 -17.55 3.24
C ILE A 213 6.02 -16.16 3.03
N VAL A 214 5.42 -15.38 2.15
CA VAL A 214 5.75 -13.98 1.90
C VAL A 214 4.52 -13.13 2.13
N VAL A 215 4.65 -12.06 2.91
CA VAL A 215 3.57 -11.10 3.18
C VAL A 215 3.93 -9.78 2.51
N LEU A 216 3.02 -9.28 1.68
CA LEU A 216 3.09 -7.98 1.01
C LEU A 216 1.91 -7.15 1.46
N ASP A 217 2.12 -6.35 2.47
CA ASP A 217 1.09 -5.56 3.11
C ASP A 217 1.56 -4.13 3.40
N HIS A 218 0.65 -3.18 3.32
CA HIS A 218 0.90 -1.76 3.58
C HIS A 218 0.18 -1.25 4.83
N HIS A 219 -0.63 -2.10 5.48
CA HIS A 219 -1.33 -1.74 6.70
C HIS A 219 -0.37 -1.66 7.90
N ARG A 220 -0.71 -0.81 8.85
CA ARG A 220 0.05 -0.75 10.11
C ARG A 220 -0.14 -2.06 10.90
N GLN A 221 0.96 -2.61 11.37
CA GLN A 221 0.89 -3.66 12.38
C GLN A 221 0.29 -3.05 13.66
N VAL A 222 -0.74 -3.69 14.17
CA VAL A 222 -1.42 -3.31 15.42
C VAL A 222 -1.16 -4.40 16.45
#